data_ef40038ac8c5488974c13ad2ed6f4f51
#
_entry.id   ef40038ac8c5488974c13ad2ed6f4f51
#
_cell.length_a   1.000
_cell.length_b   1.000
_cell.length_c   1.000
_cell.angle_alpha   90.00
_cell.angle_beta   90.00
_cell.angle_gamma   90.00
#
_symmetry.space_group_name_H-M   'P 1'
#
loop_
_entity.id
_entity.type
_entity.pdbx_description
1 polymer ?
#
loop_
_entity_poly.entity_id
_entity_poly.type
_entity_poly.pdbx_seq_one_letter_code
_entity_poly.pdbx_strand_id
1 'polypeptide(L)'
;RRFDLPVILHVRRSADQLLKVLRQVKVRGGIAHAFNGSLQQAQAFVALGFKLGFGGAVTYDRALQLRRLATELPLGSLVMETDSPDIPPHWLYTTAAERAQGQPQGRNTPAELPRIAQVVADLRGMAVADLAQASTANACAALPGLQKLLHQNGP
;
A
#
# COMPACT_ATOMS: atom_id res chain seq x y z
N ARG A 1 -8.64 12.66 -17.78
CA ARG A 1 -8.77 14.10 -18.09
C ARG A 1 -10.18 14.61 -17.93
N ARG A 2 -11.22 13.88 -18.36
CA ARG A 2 -12.63 14.37 -18.35
C ARG A 2 -13.12 14.73 -16.93
N PHE A 3 -12.70 14.00 -15.90
CA PHE A 3 -13.18 14.19 -14.54
C PHE A 3 -12.12 14.79 -13.60
N ASP A 4 -10.89 14.90 -14.05
CA ASP A 4 -9.74 15.40 -13.28
C ASP A 4 -9.63 14.78 -11.87
N LEU A 5 -9.84 13.47 -11.79
CA LEU A 5 -9.78 12.69 -10.57
C LEU A 5 -8.41 12.03 -10.40
N PRO A 6 -7.94 11.83 -9.16
CA PRO A 6 -6.83 10.93 -8.87
C PRO A 6 -7.21 9.49 -9.22
N VAL A 7 -6.22 8.63 -9.46
CA VAL A 7 -6.46 7.24 -9.83
C VAL A 7 -5.86 6.28 -8.83
N ILE A 8 -6.55 5.17 -8.56
CA ILE A 8 -6.01 4.03 -7.82
C ILE A 8 -5.67 2.96 -8.84
N LEU A 9 -4.39 2.55 -8.85
CA LEU A 9 -3.85 1.60 -9.81
C LEU A 9 -3.55 0.29 -9.11
N HIS A 10 -4.02 -0.83 -9.66
CA HIS A 10 -3.63 -2.15 -9.22
C HIS A 10 -2.31 -2.57 -9.90
N VAL A 11 -1.20 -2.55 -9.14
CA VAL A 11 0.14 -2.75 -9.69
C VAL A 11 0.59 -4.20 -9.45
N ARG A 12 0.04 -5.13 -10.23
CA ARG A 12 0.43 -6.54 -10.18
C ARG A 12 1.10 -6.95 -11.48
N ARG A 13 2.43 -7.09 -11.47
CA ARG A 13 3.26 -7.43 -12.64
C ARG A 13 3.04 -6.52 -13.87
N SER A 14 2.60 -5.28 -13.64
CA SER A 14 2.22 -4.32 -14.69
C SER A 14 2.88 -2.95 -14.55
N ALA A 15 3.86 -2.82 -13.65
CA ALA A 15 4.47 -1.52 -13.32
C ALA A 15 4.99 -0.77 -14.55
N ASP A 16 5.75 -1.44 -15.44
CA ASP A 16 6.32 -0.80 -16.61
C ASP A 16 5.27 -0.37 -17.63
N GLN A 17 4.23 -1.19 -17.81
CA GLN A 17 3.12 -0.86 -18.72
C GLN A 17 2.35 0.37 -18.20
N LEU A 18 2.05 0.41 -16.89
CA LEU A 18 1.40 1.55 -16.26
C LEU A 18 2.26 2.81 -16.35
N LEU A 19 3.55 2.72 -16.03
CA LEU A 19 4.49 3.84 -16.15
C LEU A 19 4.58 4.37 -17.60
N LYS A 20 4.57 3.47 -18.60
CA LYS A 20 4.54 3.87 -20.02
C LYS A 20 3.30 4.72 -20.34
N VAL A 21 2.12 4.29 -19.89
CA VAL A 21 0.87 5.02 -20.13
C VAL A 21 0.83 6.33 -19.34
N LEU A 22 1.24 6.33 -18.06
CA LEU A 22 1.24 7.52 -17.21
C LEU A 22 2.18 8.64 -17.70
N ARG A 23 3.26 8.29 -18.40
CA ARG A 23 4.14 9.28 -19.05
C ARG A 23 3.47 9.97 -20.23
N GLN A 24 2.53 9.30 -20.90
CA GLN A 24 1.78 9.83 -22.06
C GLN A 24 0.50 10.55 -21.63
N VAL A 25 -0.14 10.06 -20.57
CA VAL A 25 -1.42 10.58 -20.08
C VAL A 25 -1.22 11.18 -18.69
N LYS A 26 -1.17 12.51 -18.62
CA LYS A 26 -1.09 13.21 -17.33
C LYS A 26 -2.36 13.00 -16.52
N VAL A 27 -2.19 12.49 -15.30
CA VAL A 27 -3.22 12.38 -14.25
C VAL A 27 -2.75 13.17 -13.02
N ARG A 28 -3.65 13.42 -12.07
CA ARG A 28 -3.31 14.13 -10.81
C ARG A 28 -2.45 13.33 -9.83
N GLY A 29 -2.00 12.13 -10.20
CA GLY A 29 -1.42 11.16 -9.29
C GLY A 29 -2.50 10.26 -8.69
N GLY A 30 -2.25 9.75 -7.48
CA GLY A 30 -3.15 8.82 -6.81
C GLY A 30 -2.40 7.78 -5.98
N ILE A 31 -2.87 6.55 -5.98
CA ILE A 31 -2.28 5.45 -5.24
C ILE A 31 -1.94 4.30 -6.18
N ALA A 32 -0.70 3.86 -6.18
CA ALA A 32 -0.25 2.59 -6.77
C ALA A 32 -0.39 1.51 -5.69
N HIS A 33 -1.58 0.91 -5.63
CA HIS A 33 -1.96 -0.07 -4.61
C HIS A 33 -1.35 -1.44 -4.92
N ALA A 34 -1.17 -2.27 -3.89
CA ALA A 34 -0.50 -3.57 -3.94
C ALA A 34 0.88 -3.50 -4.62
N PHE A 35 1.62 -2.41 -4.36
CA PHE A 35 2.87 -2.17 -5.04
C PHE A 35 3.91 -3.24 -4.71
N ASN A 36 4.43 -3.87 -5.76
CA ASN A 36 5.51 -4.84 -5.66
C ASN A 36 6.39 -4.73 -6.91
N GLY A 37 7.29 -3.76 -6.91
CA GLY A 37 8.19 -3.47 -8.02
C GLY A 37 9.61 -3.19 -7.57
N SER A 38 10.47 -2.79 -8.51
CA SER A 38 11.84 -2.36 -8.20
C SER A 38 11.85 -0.97 -7.54
N LEU A 39 12.98 -0.61 -6.92
CA LEU A 39 13.19 0.74 -6.38
C LEU A 39 13.06 1.81 -7.48
N GLN A 40 13.58 1.52 -8.67
CA GLN A 40 13.48 2.43 -9.82
C GLN A 40 12.03 2.65 -10.26
N GLN A 41 11.21 1.58 -10.29
CA GLN A 41 9.80 1.69 -10.58
C GLN A 41 9.06 2.47 -9.49
N ALA A 42 9.36 2.20 -8.21
CA ALA A 42 8.80 2.93 -7.08
C ALA A 42 9.08 4.44 -7.19
N GLN A 43 10.33 4.82 -7.41
CA GLN A 43 10.74 6.20 -7.61
C GLN A 43 10.04 6.86 -8.81
N ALA A 44 9.84 6.12 -9.89
CA ALA A 44 9.12 6.62 -11.06
C ALA A 44 7.63 6.91 -10.76
N PHE A 45 6.95 6.04 -10.00
CA PHE A 45 5.58 6.31 -9.56
C PHE A 45 5.51 7.52 -8.62
N VAL A 46 6.43 7.62 -7.67
CA VAL A 46 6.51 8.77 -6.75
C VAL A 46 6.74 10.08 -7.52
N ALA A 47 7.64 10.10 -8.50
CA ALA A 47 7.88 11.26 -9.36
C ALA A 47 6.65 11.68 -10.19
N LEU A 48 5.74 10.74 -10.48
CA LEU A 48 4.47 11.01 -11.15
C LEU A 48 3.33 11.38 -10.18
N GLY A 49 3.63 11.61 -8.90
CA GLY A 49 2.67 12.04 -7.89
C GLY A 49 1.87 10.91 -7.23
N PHE A 50 2.31 9.65 -7.37
CA PHE A 50 1.66 8.51 -6.73
C PHE A 50 2.21 8.23 -5.33
N LYS A 51 1.32 7.82 -4.43
CA LYS A 51 1.68 7.11 -3.20
C LYS A 51 1.68 5.61 -3.48
N LEU A 52 2.48 4.88 -2.70
CA LEU A 52 2.65 3.44 -2.86
C LEU A 52 2.00 2.71 -1.69
N GLY A 53 1.14 1.73 -2.00
CA GLY A 53 0.42 0.93 -1.02
C GLY A 53 1.26 -0.22 -0.49
N PHE A 54 1.36 -0.32 0.84
CA PHE A 54 2.02 -1.40 1.56
C PHE A 54 1.01 -2.12 2.45
N GLY A 55 0.79 -3.40 2.17
CA GLY A 55 -0.19 -4.24 2.84
C GLY A 55 0.40 -5.56 3.34
N GLY A 56 -0.44 -6.59 3.47
CA GLY A 56 -0.08 -7.89 4.05
C GLY A 56 1.20 -8.52 3.51
N ALA A 57 1.54 -8.30 2.25
CA ALA A 57 2.74 -8.85 1.62
C ALA A 57 4.05 -8.42 2.30
N VAL A 58 4.12 -7.23 2.91
CA VAL A 58 5.33 -6.73 3.59
C VAL A 58 5.66 -7.50 4.88
N THR A 59 4.67 -8.20 5.42
CA THR A 59 4.79 -8.94 6.68
C THR A 59 5.57 -10.25 6.57
N TYR A 60 5.80 -10.73 5.34
CA TYR A 60 6.59 -11.94 5.11
C TYR A 60 8.07 -11.63 5.13
N ASP A 61 8.86 -12.34 5.95
CA ASP A 61 10.31 -12.13 6.05
C ASP A 61 11.03 -12.35 4.72
N ARG A 62 10.53 -13.25 3.88
CA ARG A 62 11.06 -13.52 2.53
C ARG A 62 10.79 -12.41 1.51
N ALA A 63 9.91 -11.44 1.82
CA ALA A 63 9.60 -10.31 0.93
C ALA A 63 10.68 -9.22 1.00
N LEU A 64 11.95 -9.59 0.83
CA LEU A 64 13.12 -8.74 1.04
C LEU A 64 13.04 -7.42 0.27
N GLN A 65 12.66 -7.48 -1.01
CA GLN A 65 12.53 -6.29 -1.85
C GLN A 65 11.46 -5.33 -1.31
N LEU A 66 10.28 -5.84 -0.96
CA LEU A 66 9.17 -5.01 -0.49
C LEU A 66 9.50 -4.39 0.87
N ARG A 67 10.13 -5.17 1.77
CA ARG A 67 10.60 -4.69 3.08
C ARG A 67 11.66 -3.59 2.92
N ARG A 68 12.59 -3.77 1.99
CA ARG A 68 13.58 -2.76 1.63
C ARG A 68 12.91 -1.47 1.13
N LEU A 69 11.94 -1.56 0.22
CA LEU A 69 11.19 -0.41 -0.27
C LEU A 69 10.44 0.30 0.86
N ALA A 70 9.78 -0.47 1.75
CA ALA A 70 9.11 0.09 2.92
C ALA A 70 10.06 0.88 3.82
N THR A 71 11.34 0.51 3.88
CA THR A 71 12.37 1.18 4.69
C THR A 71 12.98 2.39 3.99
N GLU A 72 13.36 2.24 2.71
CA GLU A 72 14.19 3.23 1.99
C GLU A 72 13.39 4.37 1.35
N LEU A 73 12.14 4.13 0.98
CA LEU A 73 11.32 5.16 0.33
C LEU A 73 11.00 6.32 1.29
N PRO A 74 10.86 7.55 0.77
CA PRO A 74 10.41 8.68 1.57
C PRO A 74 9.10 8.37 2.29
N LEU A 75 8.99 8.67 3.58
CA LEU A 75 7.78 8.43 4.38
C LEU A 75 6.53 9.05 3.74
N GLY A 76 6.68 10.23 3.13
CA GLY A 76 5.61 10.93 2.42
C GLY A 76 5.10 10.22 1.15
N SER A 77 5.69 9.09 0.74
CA SER A 77 5.25 8.31 -0.42
C SER A 77 4.50 7.03 -0.06
N LEU A 78 4.40 6.67 1.23
CA LEU A 78 3.78 5.43 1.68
C LEU A 78 2.32 5.62 2.11
N VAL A 79 1.47 4.68 1.74
CA VAL A 79 0.13 4.50 2.34
C VAL A 79 -0.02 3.06 2.78
N MET A 80 -0.77 2.86 3.87
CA MET A 80 -1.04 1.53 4.41
C MET A 80 -2.36 0.99 3.85
N GLU A 81 -2.39 -0.32 3.59
CA GLU A 81 -3.55 -1.01 3.04
C GLU A 81 -3.63 -2.46 3.52
N THR A 82 -4.75 -3.13 3.30
CA THR A 82 -4.90 -4.57 3.60
C THR A 82 -5.09 -5.41 2.35
N ASP A 83 -5.66 -4.85 1.29
CA ASP A 83 -6.14 -5.53 0.08
C ASP A 83 -7.13 -6.68 0.39
N SER A 84 -7.82 -6.55 1.54
CA SER A 84 -8.75 -7.58 1.99
C SER A 84 -9.91 -7.80 1.01
N PRO A 85 -10.35 -9.06 0.81
CA PRO A 85 -9.98 -10.27 1.54
C PRO A 85 -8.70 -10.95 1.04
N ASP A 86 -8.07 -10.41 0.00
CA ASP A 86 -6.86 -10.94 -0.64
C ASP A 86 -5.57 -10.52 0.11
N ILE A 87 -4.44 -11.04 -0.33
CA ILE A 87 -3.08 -10.75 0.15
C ILE A 87 -2.99 -10.75 1.70
N PRO A 88 -3.35 -11.87 2.37
CA PRO A 88 -3.33 -11.93 3.82
C PRO A 88 -1.90 -11.69 4.36
N PRO A 89 -1.77 -11.04 5.53
CA PRO A 89 -0.51 -11.00 6.24
C PRO A 89 -0.06 -12.40 6.67
N HIS A 90 1.25 -12.57 6.96
CA HIS A 90 1.84 -13.89 7.19
C HIS A 90 1.15 -14.69 8.31
N TRP A 91 0.65 -14.04 9.35
CA TRP A 91 -0.01 -14.72 10.49
C TRP A 91 -1.41 -15.26 10.17
N LEU A 92 -1.99 -14.88 9.04
CA LEU A 92 -3.27 -15.43 8.54
C LEU A 92 -3.06 -16.45 7.43
N TYR A 93 -1.83 -16.62 6.95
CA TYR A 93 -1.54 -17.49 5.82
C TYR A 93 -1.50 -18.95 6.26
N THR A 94 -2.33 -19.77 5.65
CA THR A 94 -2.31 -21.22 5.79
C THR A 94 -1.70 -21.83 4.52
N THR A 95 -0.69 -22.64 4.66
CA THR A 95 0.00 -23.29 3.53
C THR A 95 -0.93 -24.27 2.80
N ALA A 96 -0.57 -24.63 1.58
CA ALA A 96 -1.32 -25.63 0.82
C ALA A 96 -1.38 -27.00 1.53
N ALA A 97 -0.30 -27.38 2.21
CA ALA A 97 -0.23 -28.63 2.99
C ALA A 97 -1.18 -28.61 4.19
N GLU A 98 -1.20 -27.50 4.93
CA GLU A 98 -2.10 -27.33 6.09
C GLU A 98 -3.57 -27.30 5.65
N ARG A 99 -3.88 -26.61 4.54
CA ARG A 99 -5.24 -26.64 3.97
C ARG A 99 -5.67 -28.04 3.53
N ALA A 100 -4.76 -28.82 2.95
CA ALA A 100 -5.03 -30.22 2.60
C ALA A 100 -5.31 -31.10 3.84
N GLN A 101 -4.85 -30.68 5.03
CA GLN A 101 -5.14 -31.31 6.32
C GLN A 101 -6.40 -30.73 7.00
N GLY A 102 -7.17 -29.89 6.29
CA GLY A 102 -8.43 -29.32 6.79
C GLY A 102 -8.29 -28.02 7.59
N GLN A 103 -7.09 -27.41 7.65
CA GLN A 103 -6.94 -26.13 8.32
C GLN A 103 -7.52 -25.00 7.44
N PRO A 104 -8.41 -24.15 7.98
CA PRO A 104 -9.00 -23.05 7.22
C PRO A 104 -7.98 -21.96 6.95
N GLN A 105 -8.10 -21.31 5.80
CA GLN A 105 -7.37 -20.06 5.51
C GLN A 105 -7.90 -18.96 6.44
N GLY A 106 -6.99 -18.25 7.09
CA GLY A 106 -7.35 -17.05 7.85
C GLY A 106 -7.93 -15.96 6.94
N ARG A 107 -8.97 -15.30 7.39
CA ARG A 107 -9.65 -14.26 6.62
C ARG A 107 -8.94 -12.92 6.81
N ASN A 108 -8.43 -12.34 5.74
CA ASN A 108 -7.93 -10.98 5.75
C ASN A 108 -9.09 -9.96 5.83
N THR A 109 -8.96 -9.00 6.72
CA THR A 109 -9.96 -7.93 6.94
C THR A 109 -9.26 -6.58 7.16
N PRO A 110 -9.96 -5.44 7.03
CA PRO A 110 -9.40 -4.14 7.38
C PRO A 110 -8.89 -4.02 8.82
N ALA A 111 -9.37 -4.87 9.75
CA ALA A 111 -8.91 -4.92 11.13
C ALA A 111 -7.43 -5.34 11.28
N GLU A 112 -6.83 -5.93 10.25
CA GLU A 112 -5.41 -6.29 10.24
C GLU A 112 -4.49 -5.08 10.02
N LEU A 113 -5.02 -3.95 9.58
CA LEU A 113 -4.24 -2.76 9.22
C LEU A 113 -3.30 -2.27 10.34
N PRO A 114 -3.72 -2.18 11.61
CA PRO A 114 -2.84 -1.73 12.69
C PRO A 114 -1.62 -2.65 12.89
N ARG A 115 -1.81 -3.97 12.79
CA ARG A 115 -0.75 -4.95 12.94
C ARG A 115 0.21 -4.96 11.74
N ILE A 116 -0.31 -4.77 10.52
CA ILE A 116 0.51 -4.59 9.31
C ILE A 116 1.33 -3.30 9.44
N ALA A 117 0.72 -2.20 9.89
CA ALA A 117 1.40 -0.94 10.10
C ALA A 117 2.52 -1.05 11.15
N GLN A 118 2.31 -1.84 12.22
CA GLN A 118 3.35 -2.09 13.23
C GLN A 118 4.59 -2.71 12.57
N VAL A 119 4.43 -3.70 11.69
CA VAL A 119 5.58 -4.31 10.97
C VAL A 119 6.35 -3.27 10.15
N VAL A 120 5.66 -2.38 9.45
CA VAL A 120 6.32 -1.32 8.66
C VAL A 120 6.99 -0.29 9.57
N ALA A 121 6.36 0.08 10.69
CA ALA A 121 6.95 0.98 11.68
C ALA A 121 8.24 0.40 12.28
N ASP A 122 8.23 -0.88 12.66
CA ASP A 122 9.39 -1.59 13.18
C ASP A 122 10.54 -1.63 12.15
N LEU A 123 10.24 -1.92 10.88
CA LEU A 123 11.20 -1.90 9.78
C LEU A 123 11.86 -0.53 9.60
N ARG A 124 11.13 0.55 9.89
CA ARG A 124 11.60 1.93 9.77
C ARG A 124 12.22 2.47 11.06
N GLY A 125 12.15 1.73 12.16
CA GLY A 125 12.63 2.19 13.47
C GLY A 125 11.85 3.39 14.00
N MET A 126 10.53 3.46 13.77
CA MET A 126 9.67 4.57 14.16
C MET A 126 8.44 4.10 14.93
N ALA A 127 7.77 5.01 15.64
CA ALA A 127 6.53 4.69 16.33
C ALA A 127 5.39 4.44 15.32
N VAL A 128 4.55 3.43 15.58
CA VAL A 128 3.40 3.11 14.71
C VAL A 128 2.41 4.27 14.61
N ALA A 129 2.28 5.07 15.67
CA ALA A 129 1.43 6.27 15.66
C ALA A 129 1.91 7.30 14.63
N ASP A 130 3.23 7.52 14.52
CA ASP A 130 3.82 8.44 13.54
C ASP A 130 3.61 7.93 12.10
N LEU A 131 3.78 6.61 11.89
CA LEU A 131 3.48 5.99 10.61
C LEU A 131 2.00 6.15 10.25
N ALA A 132 1.09 5.90 11.18
CA ALA A 132 -0.35 6.03 10.97
C ALA A 132 -0.73 7.46 10.59
N GLN A 133 -0.19 8.46 11.30
CA GLN A 133 -0.40 9.87 11.00
C GLN A 133 0.12 10.22 9.59
N ALA A 134 1.35 9.83 9.27
CA ALA A 134 1.96 10.08 7.96
C ALA A 134 1.17 9.40 6.83
N SER A 135 0.80 8.13 7.00
CA SER A 135 0.00 7.37 6.01
C SER A 135 -1.37 8.01 5.77
N THR A 136 -2.05 8.46 6.83
CA THR A 136 -3.32 9.17 6.71
C THR A 136 -3.16 10.49 5.95
N ALA A 137 -2.16 11.28 6.29
CA ALA A 137 -1.85 12.53 5.57
C ALA A 137 -1.54 12.26 4.09
N ASN A 138 -0.77 11.21 3.80
CA ASN A 138 -0.44 10.80 2.43
C ASN A 138 -1.68 10.36 1.64
N ALA A 139 -2.59 9.60 2.27
CA ALA A 139 -3.85 9.19 1.65
C ALA A 139 -4.74 10.41 1.33
N CYS A 140 -4.86 11.35 2.25
CA CYS A 140 -5.58 12.61 2.02
C CYS A 140 -4.96 13.45 0.90
N ALA A 141 -3.63 13.51 0.82
CA ALA A 141 -2.92 14.21 -0.25
C ALA A 141 -3.15 13.54 -1.62
N ALA A 142 -3.16 12.20 -1.67
CA ALA A 142 -3.43 11.44 -2.89
C ALA A 142 -4.91 11.52 -3.33
N LEU A 143 -5.82 11.62 -2.37
CA LEU A 143 -7.27 11.60 -2.55
C LEU A 143 -7.91 12.84 -1.90
N PRO A 144 -7.86 14.03 -2.54
CA PRO A 144 -8.27 15.30 -1.90
C PRO A 144 -9.73 15.33 -1.40
N GLY A 145 -10.61 14.49 -1.96
CA GLY A 145 -11.99 14.33 -1.48
C GLY A 145 -12.10 13.65 -0.11
N LEU A 146 -11.13 12.84 0.26
CA LEU A 146 -11.12 12.08 1.51
C LEU A 146 -11.07 13.00 2.74
N GLN A 147 -10.28 14.06 2.68
CA GLN A 147 -10.15 15.02 3.78
C GLN A 147 -11.49 15.70 4.12
N LYS A 148 -12.29 16.01 3.10
CA LYS A 148 -13.63 16.59 3.30
C LYS A 148 -14.57 15.62 4.04
N LEU A 149 -14.53 14.34 3.68
CA LEU A 149 -15.33 13.30 4.32
C LEU A 149 -14.94 13.06 5.78
N LEU A 150 -13.65 13.10 6.10
CA LEU A 150 -13.17 12.96 7.48
C LEU A 150 -13.64 14.11 8.39
N HIS A 151 -13.73 15.34 7.86
CA HIS A 151 -14.22 16.50 8.63
C HIS A 151 -15.74 16.52 8.78
N GLN A 152 -16.49 15.88 7.88
CA GLN A 152 -17.96 15.81 7.95
C GLN A 152 -18.45 14.74 8.95
N ASN A 153 -17.63 13.74 9.24
CA ASN A 153 -17.97 12.63 10.13
C ASN A 153 -17.16 12.66 11.45
N GLY A 154 -16.58 13.80 11.80
CA GLY A 154 -15.99 14.02 13.12
C GLY A 154 -17.06 14.04 14.21
N PRO A 155 -16.71 13.63 15.46
CA PRO A 155 -17.65 13.52 16.56
C PRO A 155 -18.35 14.82 16.88
#